data_16f7dbda3d57943407c84f25fb8504d9
#
_entry.id   16f7dbda3d57943407c84f25fb8504d9
#
_cell.length_a   1.000
_cell.length_b   1.000
_cell.length_c   1.000
_cell.angle_alpha   90.00
_cell.angle_beta   90.00
_cell.angle_gamma   90.00
#
_symmetry.space_group_name_H-M   'P 1'
#
loop_
_entity.id
_entity.type
_entity.pdbx_description
1 polymer ?
#
loop_
_entity_poly.entity_id
_entity_poly.type
_entity_poly.pdbx_seq_one_letter_code
_entity_poly.pdbx_strand_id
1 'polypeptide(L)'
;MQSVTSVSGGKTSAYMAIHYPTDHYVFACVLTNHEGSISKDKALIQECQNRLPHFVASHEDDLTLRRILELEQELGKQIKWVASEFALEDFVQGVTDLPGYRSGKPRLFNSLTRFCTAQQKIIPIAAYCHNFIDGAKPVLMNLGFRYDEPHRVKNWNCKNDRHRMALSCPVTGGNWKYKETEWRISDFPLYRDRIINADVRAFWQKKKWDFPEVSNCRFCPFHTDFQLQLQAQQFPENLDWWMQLEAETGHTFGKRTIADRINQPLLDIFDSPCVCTD
;
A
#
# COMPACT_ATOMS: atom_id res chain seq x y z
N MET A 1 -6.72 15.17 20.14
CA MET A 1 -6.27 13.96 19.41
C MET A 1 -5.98 14.40 17.99
N GLN A 2 -4.79 14.12 17.50
CA GLN A 2 -4.37 14.49 16.14
C GLN A 2 -5.07 13.60 15.11
N SER A 3 -5.42 14.18 13.98
CA SER A 3 -6.07 13.48 12.88
C SER A 3 -5.09 13.20 11.72
N VAL A 4 -5.23 12.04 11.09
CA VAL A 4 -4.35 11.56 10.03
C VAL A 4 -5.16 11.01 8.88
N THR A 5 -4.80 11.32 7.65
CA THR A 5 -5.29 10.63 6.46
C THR A 5 -4.18 9.77 5.87
N SER A 6 -4.42 8.46 5.75
CA SER A 6 -3.58 7.56 4.97
C SER A 6 -3.95 7.70 3.49
N VAL A 7 -3.01 8.18 2.67
CA VAL A 7 -3.18 8.30 1.21
C VAL A 7 -2.45 7.17 0.50
N SER A 8 -3.09 6.55 -0.47
CA SER A 8 -2.56 5.40 -1.21
C SER A 8 -2.22 5.71 -2.67
N GLY A 9 -2.39 6.97 -3.09
CA GLY A 9 -2.26 7.38 -4.49
C GLY A 9 -3.44 6.98 -5.38
N GLY A 10 -4.44 6.30 -4.84
CA GLY A 10 -5.68 5.96 -5.56
C GLY A 10 -6.74 7.06 -5.49
N LYS A 11 -7.70 7.01 -6.42
CA LYS A 11 -8.79 7.99 -6.58
C LYS A 11 -9.55 8.29 -5.28
N THR A 12 -9.88 7.25 -4.53
CA THR A 12 -10.70 7.35 -3.31
C THR A 12 -9.94 8.02 -2.16
N SER A 13 -8.70 7.64 -1.91
CA SER A 13 -7.89 8.24 -0.83
C SER A 13 -7.53 9.69 -1.13
N ALA A 14 -7.27 10.03 -2.39
CA ALA A 14 -7.02 11.40 -2.82
C ALA A 14 -8.29 12.28 -2.70
N TYR A 15 -9.45 11.76 -3.11
CA TYR A 15 -10.75 12.42 -2.90
C TYR A 15 -10.98 12.69 -1.41
N MET A 16 -10.79 11.68 -0.58
CA MET A 16 -10.95 11.80 0.87
C MET A 16 -10.02 12.86 1.47
N ALA A 17 -8.75 12.89 1.06
CA ALA A 17 -7.78 13.86 1.55
C ALA A 17 -8.19 15.32 1.26
N ILE A 18 -8.79 15.58 0.10
CA ILE A 18 -9.25 16.92 -0.30
C ILE A 18 -10.53 17.33 0.46
N HIS A 19 -11.49 16.41 0.59
CA HIS A 19 -12.82 16.74 1.15
C HIS A 19 -12.91 16.60 2.67
N TYR A 20 -12.00 15.86 3.28
CA TYR A 20 -11.94 15.60 4.73
C TYR A 20 -10.55 15.93 5.26
N PRO A 21 -10.21 17.23 5.35
CA PRO A 21 -8.88 17.66 5.76
C PRO A 21 -8.54 17.19 7.18
N THR A 22 -7.29 16.79 7.35
CA THR A 22 -6.73 16.32 8.62
C THR A 22 -5.45 17.10 8.96
N ASP A 23 -4.96 16.90 10.19
CA ASP A 23 -3.73 17.56 10.65
C ASP A 23 -2.52 17.04 9.87
N HIS A 24 -2.49 15.72 9.57
CA HIS A 24 -1.39 15.05 8.89
C HIS A 24 -1.88 14.17 7.73
N TYR A 25 -1.00 14.03 6.73
CA TYR A 25 -1.19 13.11 5.60
C TYR A 25 0.03 12.20 5.52
N VAL A 26 -0.20 10.89 5.33
CA VAL A 26 0.87 9.88 5.29
C VAL A 26 0.68 8.97 4.08
N PHE A 27 1.76 8.75 3.34
CA PHE A 27 1.84 7.80 2.24
C PHE A 27 2.88 6.74 2.55
N ALA A 28 2.51 5.46 2.49
CA ALA A 28 3.44 4.34 2.60
C ALA A 28 3.84 3.84 1.22
N CYS A 29 5.12 4.04 0.88
CA CYS A 29 5.71 3.59 -0.37
C CYS A 29 6.21 2.15 -0.24
N VAL A 30 5.81 1.27 -1.16
CA VAL A 30 6.29 -0.12 -1.20
C VAL A 30 7.58 -0.18 -2.00
N LEU A 31 8.71 -0.19 -1.31
CA LEU A 31 10.02 -0.22 -1.93
C LEU A 31 10.34 -1.58 -2.54
N THR A 32 11.09 -1.56 -3.63
CA THR A 32 11.59 -2.73 -4.34
C THR A 32 13.03 -2.50 -4.81
N ASN A 33 13.81 -3.57 -4.87
CA ASN A 33 15.15 -3.58 -5.48
C ASN A 33 15.14 -4.15 -6.90
N HIS A 34 13.95 -4.46 -7.44
CA HIS A 34 13.80 -5.04 -8.76
C HIS A 34 14.11 -4.02 -9.87
N GLU A 35 15.09 -4.32 -10.72
CA GLU A 35 15.56 -3.41 -11.76
C GLU A 35 14.47 -2.98 -12.75
N GLY A 36 13.57 -3.90 -13.14
CA GLY A 36 12.42 -3.62 -14.00
C GLY A 36 11.40 -2.65 -13.42
N SER A 37 11.50 -2.35 -12.11
CA SER A 37 10.63 -1.37 -11.43
C SER A 37 11.26 0.01 -11.32
N ILE A 38 12.50 0.19 -11.76
CA ILE A 38 13.16 1.50 -11.74
C ILE A 38 12.48 2.40 -12.77
N SER A 39 11.99 3.55 -12.31
CA SER A 39 11.40 4.54 -13.21
C SER A 39 12.39 5.05 -14.25
N LYS A 40 11.93 5.25 -15.47
CA LYS A 40 12.72 5.92 -16.53
C LYS A 40 12.75 7.44 -16.35
N ASP A 41 11.92 7.97 -15.47
CA ASP A 41 11.83 9.39 -15.16
C ASP A 41 12.78 9.78 -14.02
N LYS A 42 13.92 10.31 -14.39
CA LYS A 42 14.95 10.75 -13.42
C LYS A 42 14.47 11.86 -12.47
N ALA A 43 13.57 12.74 -12.96
CA ALA A 43 13.03 13.81 -12.13
C ALA A 43 12.11 13.23 -11.03
N LEU A 44 11.28 12.25 -11.38
CA LEU A 44 10.44 11.54 -10.41
C LEU A 44 11.29 10.80 -9.38
N ILE A 45 12.35 10.09 -9.82
CA ILE A 45 13.28 9.42 -8.89
C ILE A 45 13.86 10.42 -7.90
N GLN A 46 14.35 11.57 -8.38
CA GLN A 46 14.91 12.60 -7.50
C GLN A 46 13.89 13.13 -6.49
N GLU A 47 12.65 13.36 -6.92
CA GLU A 47 11.57 13.78 -6.02
C GLU A 47 11.24 12.73 -4.97
N CYS A 48 11.24 11.45 -5.34
CA CYS A 48 11.06 10.35 -4.38
C CYS A 48 12.22 10.26 -3.39
N GLN A 49 13.47 10.43 -3.86
CA GLN A 49 14.67 10.43 -3.00
C GLN A 49 14.72 11.60 -2.03
N ASN A 50 14.20 12.77 -2.41
CA ASN A 50 14.06 13.92 -1.51
C ASN A 50 13.14 13.61 -0.32
N ARG A 51 12.22 12.65 -0.45
CA ARG A 51 11.25 12.23 0.58
C ARG A 51 11.67 10.95 1.30
N LEU A 52 12.29 10.03 0.59
CA LEU A 52 12.82 8.76 1.07
C LEU A 52 14.26 8.61 0.56
N PRO A 53 15.27 8.98 1.36
CA PRO A 53 16.66 9.00 0.91
C PRO A 53 17.18 7.65 0.35
N HIS A 54 16.58 6.54 0.78
CA HIS A 54 16.94 5.19 0.30
C HIS A 54 16.06 4.70 -0.86
N PHE A 55 15.29 5.58 -1.48
CA PHE A 55 14.44 5.21 -2.61
C PHE A 55 15.30 4.81 -3.81
N VAL A 56 15.07 3.60 -4.30
CA VAL A 56 15.63 3.09 -5.56
C VAL A 56 14.50 2.92 -6.57
N ALA A 57 13.49 2.15 -6.21
CA ALA A 57 12.30 1.89 -7.00
C ALA A 57 11.11 1.56 -6.10
N SER A 58 9.92 1.55 -6.68
CA SER A 58 8.67 1.19 -6.02
C SER A 58 7.87 0.19 -6.84
N HIS A 59 7.10 -0.65 -6.15
CA HIS A 59 6.07 -1.46 -6.80
C HIS A 59 4.83 -0.64 -7.22
N GLU A 60 4.68 0.58 -6.72
CA GLU A 60 3.66 1.50 -7.22
C GLU A 60 4.00 1.98 -8.63
N ASP A 61 2.96 2.28 -9.41
CA ASP A 61 3.10 2.90 -10.72
C ASP A 61 3.66 4.34 -10.61
N ASP A 62 4.46 4.77 -11.58
CA ASP A 62 5.03 6.13 -11.63
C ASP A 62 3.93 7.20 -11.56
N LEU A 63 2.78 6.94 -12.20
CA LEU A 63 1.63 7.84 -12.12
C LEU A 63 1.07 7.92 -10.70
N THR A 64 1.08 6.82 -9.95
CA THR A 64 0.70 6.84 -8.51
C THR A 64 1.62 7.76 -7.72
N LEU A 65 2.93 7.63 -7.89
CA LEU A 65 3.91 8.48 -7.20
C LEU A 65 3.74 9.95 -7.57
N ARG A 66 3.54 10.25 -8.86
CA ARG A 66 3.24 11.62 -9.32
C ARG A 66 1.96 12.17 -8.70
N ARG A 67 0.90 11.36 -8.60
CA ARG A 67 -0.37 11.77 -7.98
C ARG A 67 -0.23 12.10 -6.50
N ILE A 68 0.64 11.43 -5.77
CA ILE A 68 0.97 11.81 -4.38
C ILE A 68 1.66 13.18 -4.34
N LEU A 69 2.61 13.46 -5.23
CA LEU A 69 3.28 14.76 -5.30
C LEU A 69 2.33 15.91 -5.67
N GLU A 70 1.46 15.68 -6.63
CA GLU A 70 0.45 16.66 -7.06
C GLU A 70 -0.62 16.87 -5.98
N LEU A 71 -1.01 15.80 -5.27
CA LEU A 71 -1.92 15.90 -4.15
C LEU A 71 -1.35 16.76 -3.02
N GLU A 72 -0.04 16.65 -2.76
CA GLU A 72 0.66 17.49 -1.80
C GLU A 72 0.53 18.99 -2.16
N GLN A 73 0.69 19.31 -3.45
CA GLN A 73 0.50 20.69 -3.95
C GLN A 73 -0.96 21.15 -3.82
N GLU A 74 -1.91 20.30 -4.16
CA GLU A 74 -3.33 20.59 -4.07
C GLU A 74 -3.80 20.83 -2.63
N LEU A 75 -3.27 20.05 -1.69
CA LEU A 75 -3.57 20.19 -0.27
C LEU A 75 -2.89 21.42 0.37
N GLY A 76 -1.85 21.96 -0.25
CA GLY A 76 -0.99 22.98 0.35
C GLY A 76 -0.32 22.48 1.66
N LYS A 77 -0.22 21.19 1.84
CA LYS A 77 0.36 20.51 3.02
C LYS A 77 1.23 19.35 2.58
N GLN A 78 2.36 19.21 3.26
CA GLN A 78 3.27 18.11 3.01
C GLN A 78 2.63 16.76 3.35
N ILE A 79 2.74 15.81 2.43
CA ILE A 79 2.44 14.40 2.69
C ILE A 79 3.71 13.73 3.19
N LYS A 80 3.65 13.14 4.38
CA LYS A 80 4.79 12.38 4.91
C LYS A 80 4.90 11.04 4.20
N TRP A 81 6.02 10.83 3.52
CA TRP A 81 6.35 9.53 2.96
C TRP A 81 7.02 8.65 4.00
N VAL A 82 6.57 7.43 4.12
CA VAL A 82 7.15 6.39 4.97
C VAL A 82 7.35 5.12 4.15
N ALA A 83 8.33 4.32 4.54
CA ALA A 83 8.59 3.03 3.91
C ALA A 83 9.13 2.05 4.96
N SER A 84 9.08 0.76 4.65
CA SER A 84 9.82 -0.25 5.40
C SER A 84 11.32 -0.07 5.19
N GLU A 85 12.13 -0.44 6.18
CA GLU A 85 13.58 -0.50 6.06
C GLU A 85 14.04 -1.60 5.08
N PHE A 86 13.18 -2.57 4.83
CA PHE A 86 13.43 -3.70 3.94
C PHE A 86 12.55 -3.61 2.71
N ALA A 87 13.10 -3.93 1.55
CA ALA A 87 12.33 -4.09 0.32
C ALA A 87 11.38 -5.31 0.41
N LEU A 88 10.39 -5.39 -0.48
CA LEU A 88 9.44 -6.51 -0.48
C LEU A 88 10.15 -7.86 -0.71
N GLU A 89 11.16 -7.87 -1.54
CA GLU A 89 12.00 -9.03 -1.86
C GLU A 89 12.65 -9.63 -0.62
N ASP A 90 13.15 -8.78 0.27
CA ASP A 90 13.82 -9.23 1.50
C ASP A 90 12.86 -10.03 2.39
N PHE A 91 11.60 -9.59 2.47
CA PHE A 91 10.56 -10.34 3.19
C PHE A 91 10.19 -11.65 2.50
N VAL A 92 10.10 -11.65 1.18
CA VAL A 92 9.81 -12.86 0.39
C VAL A 92 10.93 -13.89 0.58
N GLN A 93 12.18 -13.47 0.51
CA GLN A 93 13.33 -14.34 0.64
C GLN A 93 13.71 -14.68 2.09
N GLY A 94 13.09 -14.02 3.07
CA GLY A 94 13.35 -14.26 4.48
C GLY A 94 14.73 -13.80 4.95
N VAL A 95 15.29 -12.77 4.31
CA VAL A 95 16.62 -12.23 4.60
C VAL A 95 16.58 -10.99 5.50
N THR A 96 15.46 -10.73 6.18
CA THR A 96 15.32 -9.62 7.10
C THR A 96 15.81 -9.96 8.50
N ASP A 97 16.18 -8.93 9.25
CA ASP A 97 16.52 -9.08 10.68
C ASP A 97 15.31 -9.18 11.60
N LEU A 98 14.11 -9.06 11.04
CA LEU A 98 12.88 -9.07 11.81
C LEU A 98 12.51 -10.48 12.29
N PRO A 99 12.15 -10.66 13.57
CA PRO A 99 11.68 -11.94 14.08
C PRO A 99 10.50 -12.48 13.26
N GLY A 100 10.58 -13.79 12.93
CA GLY A 100 9.59 -14.45 12.07
C GLY A 100 9.82 -14.27 10.57
N TYR A 101 10.81 -13.46 10.15
CA TYR A 101 11.21 -13.25 8.75
C TYR A 101 12.66 -13.64 8.46
N ARG A 102 13.40 -14.12 9.44
CA ARG A 102 14.77 -14.64 9.34
C ARG A 102 14.86 -16.09 8.94
N SER A 103 14.01 -16.60 8.11
CA SER A 103 14.01 -18.04 7.85
C SER A 103 15.05 -18.49 6.84
N GLY A 104 15.55 -17.57 6.01
CA GLY A 104 16.34 -17.89 4.82
C GLY A 104 15.58 -18.77 3.81
N LYS A 105 14.29 -18.98 4.03
CA LYS A 105 13.42 -19.76 3.15
C LYS A 105 12.44 -18.80 2.47
N PRO A 106 12.38 -18.80 1.14
CA PRO A 106 11.43 -18.02 0.38
C PRO A 106 9.99 -18.36 0.78
N ARG A 107 9.13 -17.33 0.82
CA ARG A 107 7.70 -17.49 1.07
C ARG A 107 6.90 -16.40 0.37
N LEU A 108 5.73 -16.75 -0.14
CA LEU A 108 4.86 -15.82 -0.78
C LEU A 108 3.79 -15.29 0.20
N PHE A 109 3.40 -14.05 0.02
CA PHE A 109 2.21 -13.51 0.66
C PHE A 109 0.98 -13.96 -0.13
N ASN A 110 -0.13 -14.16 0.57
CA ASN A 110 -1.40 -14.58 -0.02
C ASN A 110 -2.58 -13.92 0.72
N SER A 111 -3.79 -14.30 0.36
CA SER A 111 -5.01 -13.72 0.97
C SER A 111 -5.12 -13.92 2.48
N LEU A 112 -4.48 -14.96 3.02
CA LEU A 112 -4.47 -15.26 4.47
C LEU A 112 -3.30 -14.58 5.19
N THR A 113 -2.16 -14.50 4.52
CA THR A 113 -0.92 -13.95 5.08
C THR A 113 -0.44 -12.74 4.28
N ARG A 114 -1.12 -11.62 4.45
CA ARG A 114 -0.81 -10.35 3.76
C ARG A 114 0.35 -9.61 4.42
N PHE A 115 1.49 -10.27 4.58
CA PHE A 115 2.64 -9.61 5.20
C PHE A 115 3.16 -8.43 4.36
N CYS A 116 2.95 -8.41 3.04
CA CYS A 116 3.26 -7.26 2.21
C CYS A 116 2.53 -5.99 2.70
N THR A 117 1.21 -6.08 2.95
CA THR A 117 0.45 -4.95 3.50
C THR A 117 0.91 -4.59 4.91
N ALA A 118 1.09 -5.59 5.78
CA ALA A 118 1.48 -5.35 7.16
C ALA A 118 2.88 -4.71 7.25
N GLN A 119 3.88 -5.29 6.59
CA GLN A 119 5.28 -4.87 6.70
C GLN A 119 5.60 -3.62 5.87
N GLN A 120 5.00 -3.49 4.67
CA GLN A 120 5.34 -2.39 3.77
C GLN A 120 4.46 -1.15 3.97
N LYS A 121 3.25 -1.28 4.54
CA LYS A 121 2.32 -0.16 4.69
C LYS A 121 1.92 0.10 6.14
N ILE A 122 1.31 -0.87 6.83
CA ILE A 122 0.72 -0.63 8.16
C ILE A 122 1.80 -0.30 9.20
N ILE A 123 2.87 -1.09 9.28
CA ILE A 123 3.93 -0.89 10.28
C ILE A 123 4.64 0.45 10.09
N PRO A 124 5.09 0.85 8.89
CA PRO A 124 5.71 2.16 8.70
C PRO A 124 4.80 3.34 9.08
N ILE A 125 3.51 3.28 8.71
CA ILE A 125 2.54 4.30 9.09
C ILE A 125 2.34 4.32 10.61
N ALA A 126 2.14 3.16 11.23
CA ALA A 126 1.96 3.05 12.67
C ALA A 126 3.17 3.55 13.45
N ALA A 127 4.38 3.19 13.00
CA ALA A 127 5.62 3.67 13.62
C ALA A 127 5.74 5.20 13.51
N TYR A 128 5.40 5.77 12.37
CA TYR A 128 5.41 7.23 12.22
C TYR A 128 4.38 7.90 13.12
N CYS A 129 3.14 7.43 13.15
CA CYS A 129 2.09 7.99 13.99
C CYS A 129 2.48 7.92 15.48
N HIS A 130 2.99 6.77 15.92
CA HIS A 130 3.38 6.55 17.31
C HIS A 130 4.57 7.39 17.74
N ASN A 131 5.58 7.55 16.88
CA ASN A 131 6.85 8.18 17.27
C ASN A 131 6.85 9.69 17.04
N PHE A 132 6.06 10.20 16.09
CA PHE A 132 6.22 11.58 15.62
C PHE A 132 4.95 12.43 15.68
N ILE A 133 3.76 11.85 15.92
CA ILE A 133 2.53 12.64 15.92
C ILE A 133 2.09 12.93 17.36
N ASP A 134 1.51 12.03 18.08
CA ASP A 134 0.82 12.36 19.35
C ASP A 134 1.45 11.69 20.60
N GLY A 135 2.75 11.54 20.58
CA GLY A 135 3.49 11.08 21.76
C GLY A 135 3.00 9.73 22.29
N ALA A 136 2.87 8.75 21.41
CA ALA A 136 2.40 7.40 21.71
C ALA A 136 0.89 7.26 22.04
N LYS A 137 0.08 8.30 21.78
CA LYS A 137 -1.39 8.20 21.82
C LYS A 137 -1.95 7.80 20.48
N PRO A 138 -3.12 7.12 20.43
CA PRO A 138 -3.79 6.82 19.18
C PRO A 138 -4.16 8.10 18.41
N VAL A 139 -3.96 8.08 17.10
CA VAL A 139 -4.42 9.15 16.19
C VAL A 139 -5.81 8.83 15.64
N LEU A 140 -6.61 9.83 15.34
CA LEU A 140 -7.85 9.64 14.57
C LEU A 140 -7.47 9.47 13.08
N MET A 141 -7.71 8.29 12.52
CA MET A 141 -7.29 7.99 11.15
C MET A 141 -8.46 7.83 10.20
N ASN A 142 -8.53 8.71 9.19
CA ASN A 142 -9.47 8.59 8.10
C ASN A 142 -9.07 7.46 7.15
N LEU A 143 -9.98 6.53 6.91
CA LEU A 143 -9.82 5.41 5.98
C LEU A 143 -10.82 5.52 4.83
N GLY A 144 -10.33 5.37 3.61
CA GLY A 144 -11.08 5.59 2.37
C GLY A 144 -12.06 4.47 2.01
N PHE A 145 -12.91 4.04 2.94
CA PHE A 145 -13.97 3.06 2.66
C PHE A 145 -15.24 3.79 2.26
N ARG A 146 -15.73 3.47 1.06
CA ARG A 146 -16.92 4.11 0.48
C ARG A 146 -18.21 3.44 0.93
N TYR A 147 -19.33 4.11 0.69
CA TYR A 147 -20.65 3.61 1.05
C TYR A 147 -21.06 2.37 0.23
N ASP A 148 -20.59 2.26 -1.00
CA ASP A 148 -20.78 1.09 -1.87
C ASP A 148 -19.87 -0.10 -1.52
N GLU A 149 -19.05 0.03 -0.47
CA GLU A 149 -18.19 -1.05 0.06
C GLU A 149 -18.57 -1.41 1.52
N PRO A 150 -19.86 -1.66 1.85
CA PRO A 150 -20.30 -1.81 3.24
C PRO A 150 -19.66 -2.97 3.98
N HIS A 151 -19.23 -4.01 3.24
CA HIS A 151 -18.55 -5.17 3.80
C HIS A 151 -17.21 -4.80 4.43
N ARG A 152 -16.51 -3.79 3.92
CA ARG A 152 -15.21 -3.34 4.47
C ARG A 152 -15.40 -2.71 5.85
N VAL A 153 -16.41 -1.88 6.01
CA VAL A 153 -16.72 -1.23 7.29
C VAL A 153 -17.32 -2.23 8.27
N LYS A 154 -18.27 -3.08 7.83
CA LYS A 154 -18.92 -4.09 8.69
C LYS A 154 -17.93 -5.13 9.22
N ASN A 155 -16.94 -5.51 8.40
CA ASN A 155 -15.91 -6.45 8.79
C ASN A 155 -14.74 -5.78 9.54
N TRP A 156 -14.77 -4.47 9.69
CA TRP A 156 -13.75 -3.76 10.44
C TRP A 156 -13.88 -4.09 11.92
N ASN A 157 -12.76 -4.42 12.54
CA ASN A 157 -12.69 -4.77 13.95
C ASN A 157 -11.69 -3.83 14.63
N CYS A 158 -11.98 -3.40 15.83
CA CYS A 158 -11.07 -2.56 16.66
C CYS A 158 -9.68 -3.19 16.87
N LYS A 159 -9.53 -4.51 16.68
CA LYS A 159 -8.22 -5.16 16.63
C LYS A 159 -7.35 -4.67 15.46
N ASN A 160 -7.96 -4.17 14.38
CA ASN A 160 -7.23 -3.60 13.24
C ASN A 160 -6.55 -2.26 13.61
N ASP A 161 -6.99 -1.63 14.69
CA ASP A 161 -6.42 -0.38 15.20
C ASP A 161 -5.25 -0.62 16.15
N ARG A 162 -4.96 -1.89 16.44
CA ARG A 162 -3.84 -2.34 17.25
C ARG A 162 -2.80 -3.03 16.39
N HIS A 163 -1.55 -2.81 16.73
CA HIS A 163 -0.45 -3.50 16.10
C HIS A 163 0.64 -3.84 17.11
N ARG A 164 1.36 -4.94 16.86
CA ARG A 164 2.54 -5.29 17.65
C ARG A 164 3.68 -4.38 17.25
N MET A 165 3.91 -3.35 18.04
CA MET A 165 4.99 -2.41 17.80
C MET A 165 6.21 -2.79 18.64
N ALA A 166 7.40 -2.58 18.09
CA ALA A 166 8.63 -2.69 18.87
C ALA A 166 8.70 -1.54 19.87
N LEU A 167 8.67 -1.86 21.16
CA LEU A 167 8.74 -0.84 22.23
C LEU A 167 10.15 -0.32 22.50
N SER A 168 11.16 -1.07 22.12
CA SER A 168 12.56 -0.69 22.27
C SER A 168 13.41 -1.38 21.24
N CYS A 169 14.28 -0.62 20.59
CA CYS A 169 15.46 -1.18 19.94
C CYS A 169 16.38 -1.68 21.06
N PRO A 170 16.85 -2.94 21.04
CA PRO A 170 17.87 -3.39 21.99
C PRO A 170 19.15 -2.60 21.70
N VAL A 171 19.55 -1.78 22.65
CA VAL A 171 20.77 -0.97 22.53
C VAL A 171 22.02 -1.85 22.48
N THR A 172 21.94 -3.13 22.84
CA THR A 172 23.01 -4.13 22.72
C THR A 172 22.43 -5.54 22.87
N GLY A 173 22.32 -6.29 21.79
CA GLY A 173 22.22 -7.75 21.83
C GLY A 173 20.99 -8.40 22.47
N GLY A 174 20.00 -7.63 22.86
CA GLY A 174 18.76 -8.15 23.46
C GLY A 174 17.67 -8.48 22.44
N ASN A 175 16.71 -9.30 22.83
CA ASN A 175 15.55 -9.60 22.01
C ASN A 175 14.59 -8.39 21.91
N TRP A 176 14.09 -8.12 20.72
CA TRP A 176 13.04 -7.13 20.49
C TRP A 176 11.83 -7.40 21.38
N LYS A 177 11.42 -6.43 22.18
CA LYS A 177 10.18 -6.51 22.95
C LYS A 177 9.06 -5.90 22.13
N TYR A 178 8.05 -6.70 21.83
CA TYR A 178 6.85 -6.27 21.14
C TYR A 178 5.70 -6.16 22.13
N LYS A 179 4.95 -5.08 22.02
CA LYS A 179 3.67 -4.89 22.71
C LYS A 179 2.58 -4.60 21.69
N GLU A 180 1.42 -5.21 21.90
CA GLU A 180 0.24 -4.81 21.14
C GLU A 180 -0.18 -3.41 21.59
N THR A 181 -0.13 -2.47 20.68
CA THR A 181 -0.38 -1.06 20.95
C THR A 181 -1.51 -0.58 20.06
N GLU A 182 -2.50 0.08 20.66
CA GLU A 182 -3.50 0.84 19.93
C GLU A 182 -2.83 2.13 19.42
N TRP A 183 -2.75 2.28 18.11
CA TRP A 183 -2.02 3.37 17.49
C TRP A 183 -2.93 4.31 16.69
N ARG A 184 -4.15 3.87 16.40
CA ARG A 184 -5.17 4.67 15.73
C ARG A 184 -6.57 4.35 16.24
N ILE A 185 -7.49 5.27 15.99
CA ILE A 185 -8.94 5.09 16.02
C ILE A 185 -9.41 5.34 14.61
N SER A 186 -10.00 4.33 13.98
CA SER A 186 -10.43 4.43 12.58
C SER A 186 -11.72 5.21 12.42
N ASP A 187 -11.74 6.15 11.46
CA ASP A 187 -12.95 6.85 10.99
C ASP A 187 -13.18 6.57 9.49
N PHE A 188 -14.44 6.53 9.09
CA PHE A 188 -14.88 6.21 7.73
C PHE A 188 -15.74 7.35 7.16
N PRO A 189 -15.16 8.53 6.88
CA PRO A 189 -15.93 9.71 6.51
C PRO A 189 -16.73 9.51 5.22
N LEU A 190 -16.16 8.84 4.22
CA LEU A 190 -16.87 8.56 2.97
C LEU A 190 -18.09 7.66 3.16
N TYR A 191 -17.96 6.66 4.06
CA TYR A 191 -19.08 5.78 4.37
C TYR A 191 -20.19 6.51 5.14
N ARG A 192 -19.81 7.33 6.12
CA ARG A 192 -20.72 8.15 6.91
C ARG A 192 -21.53 9.09 6.02
N ASP A 193 -20.88 9.75 5.07
CA ASP A 193 -21.49 10.75 4.19
C ASP A 193 -22.04 10.16 2.88
N ARG A 194 -22.11 8.81 2.81
CA ARG A 194 -22.71 8.03 1.70
C ARG A 194 -22.06 8.26 0.35
N ILE A 195 -20.78 8.60 0.32
CA ILE A 195 -20.00 8.77 -0.92
C ILE A 195 -19.76 7.42 -1.58
N ILE A 196 -20.10 7.31 -2.86
CA ILE A 196 -19.94 6.10 -3.68
C ILE A 196 -18.86 6.30 -4.76
N ASN A 197 -18.49 5.21 -5.43
CA ASN A 197 -17.47 5.26 -6.48
C ASN A 197 -17.83 6.20 -7.64
N ALA A 198 -19.12 6.33 -7.97
CA ALA A 198 -19.58 7.24 -9.01
C ALA A 198 -19.28 8.72 -8.67
N ASP A 199 -19.46 9.12 -7.40
CA ASP A 199 -19.16 10.49 -6.95
C ASP A 199 -17.67 10.78 -7.07
N VAL A 200 -16.83 9.86 -6.63
CA VAL A 200 -15.38 9.96 -6.72
C VAL A 200 -14.93 10.07 -8.19
N ARG A 201 -15.48 9.22 -9.08
CA ARG A 201 -15.17 9.27 -10.51
C ARG A 201 -15.60 10.59 -11.14
N ALA A 202 -16.82 11.08 -10.86
CA ALA A 202 -17.34 12.34 -11.39
C ALA A 202 -16.46 13.54 -10.97
N PHE A 203 -16.01 13.56 -9.72
CA PHE A 203 -15.10 14.58 -9.23
C PHE A 203 -13.80 14.63 -10.04
N TRP A 204 -13.14 13.47 -10.22
CA TRP A 204 -11.86 13.42 -10.93
C TRP A 204 -11.98 13.68 -12.42
N GLN A 205 -13.08 13.26 -13.06
CA GLN A 205 -13.37 13.60 -14.45
C GLN A 205 -13.50 15.14 -14.63
N LYS A 206 -14.20 15.81 -13.72
CA LYS A 206 -14.32 17.27 -13.73
C LYS A 206 -12.97 17.95 -13.50
N LYS A 207 -12.14 17.40 -12.62
CA LYS A 207 -10.82 17.93 -12.29
C LYS A 207 -9.75 17.60 -13.36
N LYS A 208 -10.04 16.70 -14.29
CA LYS A 208 -9.15 16.22 -15.36
C LYS A 208 -7.85 15.62 -14.81
N TRP A 209 -7.94 14.94 -13.67
CA TRP A 209 -6.83 14.18 -13.13
C TRP A 209 -6.91 12.74 -13.59
N ASP A 210 -5.81 12.25 -14.17
CA ASP A 210 -5.66 10.85 -14.50
C ASP A 210 -5.11 10.07 -13.31
N PHE A 211 -5.48 8.82 -13.21
CA PHE A 211 -4.96 7.88 -12.23
C PHE A 211 -4.61 6.58 -12.94
N PRO A 212 -3.71 5.77 -12.38
CA PRO A 212 -3.46 4.45 -12.93
C PRO A 212 -4.77 3.69 -13.14
N GLU A 213 -4.89 3.01 -14.27
CA GLU A 213 -6.07 2.20 -14.59
C GLU A 213 -6.25 1.10 -13.55
N VAL A 214 -5.14 0.51 -13.14
CA VAL A 214 -5.05 -0.44 -12.04
C VAL A 214 -4.33 0.22 -10.88
N SER A 215 -5.05 0.48 -9.80
CA SER A 215 -4.46 1.02 -8.57
C SER A 215 -3.74 -0.08 -7.79
N ASN A 216 -2.85 0.31 -6.88
CA ASN A 216 -2.00 -0.52 -6.04
C ASN A 216 -0.67 -0.92 -6.70
N CYS A 217 0.05 -1.85 -6.06
CA CYS A 217 1.32 -2.35 -6.58
C CYS A 217 1.14 -3.04 -7.93
N ARG A 218 2.10 -2.85 -8.83
CA ARG A 218 2.16 -3.61 -10.08
C ARG A 218 2.13 -5.09 -9.78
N PHE A 219 1.37 -5.85 -10.58
CA PHE A 219 1.20 -7.30 -10.44
C PHE A 219 0.77 -7.76 -9.05
N CYS A 220 0.08 -6.92 -8.29
CA CYS A 220 -0.48 -7.35 -7.02
C CYS A 220 -1.33 -8.63 -7.23
N PRO A 221 -1.04 -9.74 -6.53
CA PRO A 221 -1.74 -11.00 -6.75
C PRO A 221 -3.23 -10.97 -6.39
N PHE A 222 -3.68 -9.87 -5.77
CA PHE A 222 -5.09 -9.61 -5.47
C PHE A 222 -5.83 -8.88 -6.59
N HIS A 223 -5.15 -8.54 -7.68
CA HIS A 223 -5.79 -8.03 -8.89
C HIS A 223 -6.67 -9.09 -9.53
N THR A 224 -7.67 -8.66 -10.31
CA THR A 224 -8.43 -9.56 -11.18
C THR A 224 -7.53 -10.06 -12.31
N ASP A 225 -7.93 -11.15 -12.97
CA ASP A 225 -7.18 -11.69 -14.10
C ASP A 225 -7.05 -10.66 -15.23
N PHE A 226 -8.13 -9.91 -15.49
CA PHE A 226 -8.12 -8.78 -16.43
C PHE A 226 -7.07 -7.71 -16.08
N GLN A 227 -7.02 -7.30 -14.80
CA GLN A 227 -6.05 -6.31 -14.34
C GLN A 227 -4.60 -6.82 -14.46
N LEU A 228 -4.36 -8.11 -14.17
CA LEU A 228 -3.04 -8.72 -14.36
C LEU A 228 -2.64 -8.78 -15.83
N GLN A 229 -3.59 -9.08 -16.73
CA GLN A 229 -3.34 -9.09 -18.18
C GLN A 229 -3.00 -7.69 -18.71
N LEU A 230 -3.72 -6.66 -18.28
CA LEU A 230 -3.39 -5.27 -18.62
C LEU A 230 -1.97 -4.91 -18.17
N GLN A 231 -1.61 -5.27 -16.95
CA GLN A 231 -0.28 -4.99 -16.42
C GLN A 231 0.82 -5.80 -17.14
N ALA A 232 0.55 -7.04 -17.53
CA ALA A 232 1.47 -7.83 -18.33
C ALA A 232 1.78 -7.20 -19.69
N GLN A 233 0.80 -6.51 -20.28
CA GLN A 233 1.00 -5.75 -21.53
C GLN A 233 1.77 -4.44 -21.30
N GLN A 234 1.52 -3.76 -20.19
CA GLN A 234 2.13 -2.47 -19.88
C GLN A 234 3.54 -2.59 -19.31
N PHE A 235 3.80 -3.63 -18.51
CA PHE A 235 5.04 -3.82 -17.75
C PHE A 235 5.58 -5.25 -17.85
N PRO A 236 5.88 -5.74 -19.07
CA PRO A 236 6.33 -7.13 -19.25
C PRO A 236 7.60 -7.45 -18.45
N GLU A 237 8.49 -6.48 -18.27
CA GLU A 237 9.73 -6.63 -17.52
C GLU A 237 9.53 -6.90 -16.02
N ASN A 238 8.38 -6.54 -15.47
CA ASN A 238 8.04 -6.84 -14.08
C ASN A 238 7.41 -8.22 -13.91
N LEU A 239 6.76 -8.74 -14.96
CA LEU A 239 6.02 -10.00 -14.91
C LEU A 239 6.93 -11.19 -14.59
N ASP A 240 8.09 -11.25 -15.23
CA ASP A 240 9.05 -12.36 -15.09
C ASP A 240 9.48 -12.54 -13.64
N TRP A 241 9.68 -11.45 -12.92
CA TRP A 241 10.03 -11.52 -11.50
C TRP A 241 8.96 -12.20 -10.65
N TRP A 242 7.68 -11.87 -10.87
CA TRP A 242 6.57 -12.47 -10.12
C TRP A 242 6.40 -13.96 -10.44
N MET A 243 6.57 -14.34 -11.70
CA MET A 243 6.53 -15.73 -12.13
C MET A 243 7.74 -16.52 -11.56
N GLN A 244 8.92 -15.90 -11.53
CA GLN A 244 10.10 -16.49 -10.94
C GLN A 244 9.93 -16.75 -9.44
N LEU A 245 9.33 -15.83 -8.69
CA LEU A 245 9.05 -16.05 -7.26
C LEU A 245 8.15 -17.27 -7.02
N GLU A 246 7.13 -17.49 -7.84
CA GLU A 246 6.28 -18.69 -7.74
C GLU A 246 7.12 -19.96 -8.04
N ALA A 247 7.97 -19.92 -9.07
CA ALA A 247 8.82 -21.05 -9.43
C ALA A 247 9.85 -21.37 -8.34
N GLU A 248 10.53 -20.36 -7.79
CA GLU A 248 11.56 -20.54 -6.75
C GLU A 248 10.98 -21.06 -5.43
N THR A 249 9.78 -20.61 -5.08
CA THR A 249 9.15 -21.02 -3.82
C THR A 249 8.40 -22.34 -3.94
N GLY A 250 8.05 -22.78 -5.15
CA GLY A 250 7.15 -23.92 -5.40
C GLY A 250 5.71 -23.65 -4.90
N HIS A 251 5.36 -22.39 -4.67
CA HIS A 251 4.05 -21.96 -4.18
C HIS A 251 3.43 -20.95 -5.15
N THR A 252 2.13 -20.70 -5.01
CA THR A 252 1.41 -19.69 -5.79
C THR A 252 0.88 -18.58 -4.87
N PHE A 253 0.77 -17.36 -5.38
CA PHE A 253 0.16 -16.25 -4.63
C PHE A 253 -1.33 -16.44 -4.38
N GLY A 254 -1.99 -17.26 -5.19
CA GLY A 254 -3.42 -17.54 -5.12
C GLY A 254 -3.72 -19.01 -5.40
N LYS A 255 -4.90 -19.28 -5.93
CA LYS A 255 -5.32 -20.64 -6.33
C LYS A 255 -4.67 -21.11 -7.64
N ARG A 256 -4.24 -20.18 -8.48
CA ARG A 256 -3.60 -20.39 -9.79
C ARG A 256 -2.33 -19.56 -9.86
N THR A 257 -1.39 -19.99 -10.69
CA THR A 257 -0.17 -19.21 -10.95
C THR A 257 -0.51 -17.88 -11.63
N ILE A 258 0.38 -16.91 -11.53
CA ILE A 258 0.25 -15.66 -12.30
C ILE A 258 0.25 -15.97 -13.80
N ALA A 259 1.11 -16.90 -14.25
CA ALA A 259 1.14 -17.34 -15.64
C ALA A 259 -0.21 -17.88 -16.13
N ASP A 260 -0.88 -18.74 -15.35
CA ASP A 260 -2.20 -19.25 -15.69
C ASP A 260 -3.24 -18.15 -15.78
N ARG A 261 -3.17 -17.17 -14.89
CA ARG A 261 -4.14 -16.07 -14.79
C ARG A 261 -4.04 -15.09 -15.95
N ILE A 262 -2.83 -14.81 -16.42
CA ILE A 262 -2.63 -13.89 -17.57
C ILE A 262 -2.91 -14.55 -18.92
N ASN A 263 -2.78 -15.87 -19.04
CA ASN A 263 -2.98 -16.60 -20.29
C ASN A 263 -4.43 -17.10 -20.50
N GLN A 264 -5.32 -16.83 -19.54
CA GLN A 264 -6.73 -17.23 -19.71
C GLN A 264 -7.46 -16.30 -20.69
N PRO A 265 -8.35 -16.86 -21.54
CA PRO A 265 -9.22 -16.01 -22.34
C PRO A 265 -10.06 -15.14 -21.41
N LEU A 266 -10.14 -13.86 -21.72
CA LEU A 266 -11.00 -12.91 -21.02
C LEU A 266 -12.46 -13.36 -21.23
N LEU A 267 -13.06 -13.92 -20.22
CA LEU A 267 -14.51 -13.89 -20.12
C LEU A 267 -14.85 -12.44 -19.75
N ASP A 268 -15.74 -11.81 -20.50
CA ASP A 268 -16.28 -10.48 -20.24
C ASP A 268 -16.99 -10.42 -18.88
N ILE A 269 -16.23 -10.45 -17.82
CA ILE A 269 -16.73 -10.25 -16.46
C ILE A 269 -16.36 -8.84 -16.06
N PHE A 270 -17.33 -7.97 -16.21
CA PHE A 270 -17.32 -6.59 -15.77
C PHE A 270 -16.76 -6.43 -14.35
N ASP A 271 -15.83 -5.48 -14.20
CA ASP A 271 -15.47 -4.73 -12.99
C ASP A 271 -15.78 -5.37 -11.62
N SER A 272 -14.95 -6.30 -11.19
CA SER A 272 -14.79 -6.50 -9.75
C SER A 272 -13.78 -5.50 -9.22
N PRO A 273 -14.14 -4.67 -8.23
CA PRO A 273 -13.20 -3.71 -7.65
C PRO A 273 -12.04 -4.46 -7.01
N CYS A 274 -10.83 -3.95 -7.21
CA CYS A 274 -9.65 -4.47 -6.53
C CYS A 274 -9.85 -4.40 -5.01
N VAL A 275 -9.70 -5.53 -4.34
CA VAL A 275 -9.93 -5.67 -2.88
C VAL A 275 -8.67 -5.33 -2.07
N CYS A 276 -7.70 -4.67 -2.66
CA CYS A 276 -6.54 -4.17 -1.91
C CYS A 276 -6.98 -2.97 -1.09
N THR A 277 -7.03 -3.19 0.19
CA THR A 277 -7.37 -2.19 1.18
C THR A 277 -6.11 -1.63 1.78
N ASP A 278 -6.12 -0.34 1.96
CA ASP A 278 -5.18 0.36 2.84
C ASP A 278 -5.21 -0.22 4.25
#